data_c5f929c46c0058650e39dfa501722549
#
_entry.id   c5f929c46c0058650e39dfa501722549
#
_cell.length_a   1.000
_cell.length_b   1.000
_cell.length_c   1.000
_cell.angle_alpha   90.00
_cell.angle_beta   90.00
_cell.angle_gamma   90.00
#
_symmetry.space_group_name_H-M   'P 1'
#
loop_
_entity.id
_entity.type
_entity.pdbx_description
1 polymer ?
#
loop_
_entity_poly.entity_id
_entity_poly.type
_entity_poly.pdbx_seq_one_letter_code
_entity_poly.pdbx_strand_id
1 'polypeptide(L)'
;MKRPAARWGVGAVTIAFGVLTLVAGGRVLFGDGAAEAGDYVPFVVWFNFIAGFAYVAAGVGLGLGERWGAALALGLAIATLVVFAAFGVHVLSGGPYEARTVAAMTFRAALWCALAAWGYRLIRRDRYA
;
A
#
# COMPACT_ATOMS: atom_id res chain seq x y z
N MET A 1 -1.78 17.12 -15.73
CA MET A 1 -3.01 16.99 -14.93
C MET A 1 -3.55 18.34 -14.56
N LYS A 2 -4.83 18.55 -14.83
CA LYS A 2 -5.45 19.87 -14.73
C LYS A 2 -5.93 20.27 -13.32
N ARG A 3 -5.88 19.36 -12.34
CA ARG A 3 -6.37 19.64 -10.96
C ARG A 3 -5.29 19.34 -9.92
N PRO A 4 -4.34 20.27 -9.72
CA PRO A 4 -3.25 20.04 -8.75
C PRO A 4 -3.74 19.75 -7.34
N ALA A 5 -4.82 20.41 -6.91
CA ALA A 5 -5.38 20.20 -5.57
C ALA A 5 -5.87 18.76 -5.38
N ALA A 6 -6.55 18.18 -6.39
CA ALA A 6 -7.01 16.80 -6.32
C ALA A 6 -5.84 15.81 -6.29
N ARG A 7 -4.82 16.05 -7.10
CA ARG A 7 -3.60 15.21 -7.09
C ARG A 7 -2.93 15.22 -5.74
N TRP A 8 -2.73 16.40 -5.17
CA TRP A 8 -2.05 16.52 -3.88
C TRP A 8 -2.93 16.07 -2.72
N GLY A 9 -4.27 16.15 -2.86
CA GLY A 9 -5.17 15.52 -1.90
C GLY A 9 -4.95 14.01 -1.82
N VAL A 10 -4.93 13.36 -2.99
CA VAL A 10 -4.66 11.92 -3.08
C VAL A 10 -3.23 11.61 -2.66
N GLY A 11 -2.26 12.40 -3.13
CA GLY A 11 -0.85 12.22 -2.78
C GLY A 11 -0.61 12.33 -1.28
N ALA A 12 -1.20 13.33 -0.63
CA ALA A 12 -1.05 13.54 0.81
C ALA A 12 -1.64 12.38 1.62
N VAL A 13 -2.82 11.89 1.24
CA VAL A 13 -3.44 10.72 1.89
C VAL A 13 -2.56 9.49 1.73
N THR A 14 -2.02 9.29 0.53
CA THR A 14 -1.14 8.14 0.23
C THR A 14 0.16 8.22 1.02
N ILE A 15 0.77 9.40 1.11
CA ILE A 15 1.98 9.63 1.91
C ILE A 15 1.69 9.37 3.39
N ALA A 16 0.58 9.91 3.92
CA ALA A 16 0.21 9.70 5.31
C ALA A 16 0.01 8.20 5.60
N PHE A 17 -0.63 7.48 4.71
CA PHE A 17 -0.82 6.03 4.83
C PHE A 17 0.53 5.31 4.84
N GLY A 18 1.46 5.72 3.98
CA GLY A 18 2.82 5.17 3.95
C GLY A 18 3.57 5.39 5.26
N VAL A 19 3.52 6.61 5.79
CA VAL A 19 4.16 6.94 7.07
C VAL A 19 3.55 6.11 8.20
N LEU A 20 2.23 6.01 8.26
CA LEU A 20 1.55 5.19 9.28
C LEU A 20 1.94 3.72 9.15
N THR A 21 2.07 3.21 7.93
CA THR A 21 2.49 1.83 7.67
C THR A 21 3.93 1.61 8.15
N LEU A 22 4.83 2.57 7.91
CA LEU A 22 6.21 2.48 8.37
C LEU A 22 6.30 2.49 9.89
N VAL A 23 5.54 3.35 10.56
CA VAL A 23 5.51 3.43 12.01
C VAL A 23 4.96 2.12 12.60
N ALA A 24 3.83 1.66 12.09
CA ALA A 24 3.19 0.44 12.60
C ALA A 24 4.08 -0.80 12.38
N GLY A 25 4.61 -0.98 11.18
CA GLY A 25 5.50 -2.10 10.86
C GLY A 25 6.81 -2.04 11.61
N GLY A 26 7.38 -0.84 11.71
CA GLY A 26 8.63 -0.63 12.45
C GLY A 26 8.49 -0.95 13.94
N ARG A 27 7.35 -0.63 14.55
CA ARG A 27 7.09 -0.97 15.95
C ARG A 27 7.03 -2.48 16.17
N VAL A 28 6.46 -3.21 15.24
CA VAL A 28 6.38 -4.68 15.33
C VAL A 28 7.76 -5.31 15.11
N LEU A 29 8.51 -4.84 14.11
CA LEU A 29 9.78 -5.47 13.70
C LEU A 29 10.96 -5.07 14.58
N PHE A 30 10.99 -3.81 15.03
CA PHE A 30 12.18 -3.24 15.70
C PHE A 30 11.88 -2.65 17.08
N GLY A 31 10.61 -2.56 17.46
CA GLY A 31 10.18 -1.99 18.73
C GLY A 31 9.50 -3.03 19.61
N ASP A 32 8.66 -2.55 20.49
CA ASP A 32 7.93 -3.35 21.47
C ASP A 32 6.48 -3.64 21.06
N GLY A 33 6.14 -3.40 19.79
CA GLY A 33 4.80 -3.64 19.26
C GLY A 33 4.48 -5.09 18.93
N ALA A 34 5.47 -5.97 18.92
CA ALA A 34 5.29 -7.37 18.54
C ALA A 34 4.30 -8.11 19.47
N ALA A 35 4.35 -7.85 20.76
CA ALA A 35 3.45 -8.48 21.73
C ALA A 35 1.99 -8.09 21.48
N GLU A 36 1.74 -6.82 21.15
CA GLU A 36 0.39 -6.31 20.82
C GLU A 36 -0.10 -6.83 19.48
N ALA A 37 0.82 -7.12 18.55
CA ALA A 37 0.47 -7.63 17.22
C ALA A 37 -0.01 -9.08 17.27
N GLY A 38 0.33 -9.83 18.32
CA GLY A 38 -0.11 -11.22 18.50
C GLY A 38 0.53 -12.16 17.50
N ASP A 39 -0.30 -13.00 16.86
CA ASP A 39 0.15 -14.00 15.89
C ASP A 39 0.34 -13.37 14.48
N TYR A 40 1.11 -12.29 14.41
CA TYR A 40 1.37 -11.66 13.13
C TYR A 40 2.17 -12.59 12.21
N VAL A 41 2.00 -12.40 10.90
CA VAL A 41 2.68 -13.20 9.86
C VAL A 41 3.92 -12.42 9.41
N PRO A 42 5.13 -12.90 9.73
CA PRO A 42 6.36 -12.11 9.51
C PRO A 42 6.54 -11.60 8.07
N PHE A 43 6.32 -12.46 7.07
CA PHE A 43 6.54 -12.03 5.69
C PHE A 43 5.56 -10.93 5.25
N VAL A 44 4.35 -10.93 5.81
CA VAL A 44 3.35 -9.87 5.53
C VAL A 44 3.78 -8.55 6.15
N VAL A 45 4.25 -8.58 7.41
CA VAL A 45 4.70 -7.37 8.11
C VAL A 45 5.94 -6.79 7.42
N TRP A 46 6.91 -7.63 7.03
CA TRP A 46 8.09 -7.18 6.30
C TRP A 46 7.72 -6.58 4.96
N PHE A 47 6.82 -7.22 4.22
CA PHE A 47 6.34 -6.68 2.96
C PHE A 47 5.71 -5.30 3.17
N ASN A 48 4.79 -5.19 4.13
CA ASN A 48 4.10 -3.93 4.40
C ASN A 48 5.07 -2.83 4.84
N PHE A 49 6.06 -3.16 5.66
CA PHE A 49 7.06 -2.19 6.09
C PHE A 49 7.87 -1.67 4.90
N ILE A 50 8.42 -2.56 4.09
CA ILE A 50 9.20 -2.18 2.91
C ILE A 50 8.32 -1.42 1.91
N ALA A 51 7.10 -1.90 1.69
CA ALA A 51 6.14 -1.25 0.79
C ALA A 51 5.77 0.15 1.29
N GLY A 52 5.82 0.41 2.59
CA GLY A 52 5.54 1.73 3.15
C GLY A 52 6.41 2.82 2.55
N PHE A 53 7.68 2.54 2.29
CA PHE A 53 8.57 3.48 1.59
C PHE A 53 8.09 3.75 0.17
N ALA A 54 7.67 2.69 -0.53
CA ALA A 54 7.11 2.81 -1.87
C ALA A 54 5.77 3.55 -1.87
N TYR A 55 4.96 3.41 -0.83
CA TYR A 55 3.72 4.16 -0.66
C TYR A 55 3.98 5.66 -0.62
N VAL A 56 4.99 6.08 0.15
CA VAL A 56 5.38 7.49 0.23
C VAL A 56 5.84 7.98 -1.15
N ALA A 57 6.69 7.21 -1.82
CA ALA A 57 7.18 7.55 -3.15
C ALA A 57 6.03 7.65 -4.16
N ALA A 58 5.10 6.70 -4.15
CA ALA A 58 3.94 6.72 -5.03
C ALA A 58 3.06 7.95 -4.76
N GLY A 59 2.88 8.31 -3.49
CA GLY A 59 2.12 9.50 -3.11
C GLY A 59 2.74 10.78 -3.66
N VAL A 60 4.06 10.89 -3.59
CA VAL A 60 4.80 12.03 -4.16
C VAL A 60 4.61 12.04 -5.68
N GLY A 61 4.79 10.91 -6.35
CA GLY A 61 4.63 10.83 -7.80
C GLY A 61 3.23 11.18 -8.27
N LEU A 62 2.21 10.68 -7.57
CA LEU A 62 0.81 11.00 -7.88
C LEU A 62 0.53 12.48 -7.64
N GLY A 63 1.04 13.04 -6.55
CA GLY A 63 0.88 14.46 -6.25
C GLY A 63 1.52 15.36 -7.30
N LEU A 64 2.69 14.96 -7.79
CA LEU A 64 3.40 15.68 -8.87
C LEU A 64 2.77 15.45 -10.25
N GLY A 65 1.87 14.49 -10.39
CA GLY A 65 1.27 14.15 -11.67
C GLY A 65 2.22 13.37 -12.59
N GLU A 66 3.17 12.66 -12.01
CA GLU A 66 4.17 11.93 -12.77
C GLU A 66 3.68 10.52 -13.12
N ARG A 67 4.04 10.06 -14.31
CA ARG A 67 3.68 8.71 -14.77
C ARG A 67 4.29 7.63 -13.90
N TRP A 68 5.50 7.85 -13.39
CA TRP A 68 6.15 6.88 -12.52
C TRP A 68 5.37 6.66 -11.23
N GLY A 69 4.66 7.68 -10.73
CA GLY A 69 3.78 7.54 -9.56
C GLY A 69 2.65 6.56 -9.82
N ALA A 70 2.00 6.67 -10.99
CA ALA A 70 0.94 5.75 -11.38
C ALA A 70 1.48 4.34 -11.66
N ALA A 71 2.65 4.23 -12.28
CA ALA A 71 3.29 2.94 -12.52
C ALA A 71 3.64 2.25 -11.20
N LEU A 72 4.16 3.01 -10.23
CA LEU A 72 4.48 2.49 -8.90
C LEU A 72 3.21 2.05 -8.17
N ALA A 73 2.11 2.82 -8.26
CA ALA A 73 0.83 2.44 -7.68
C ALA A 73 0.33 1.10 -8.26
N LEU A 74 0.46 0.90 -9.57
CA LEU A 74 0.10 -0.36 -10.21
C LEU A 74 0.99 -1.51 -9.71
N GLY A 75 2.29 -1.29 -9.63
CA GLY A 75 3.22 -2.28 -9.09
C GLY A 75 2.89 -2.66 -7.65
N LEU A 76 2.53 -1.67 -6.82
CA LEU A 76 2.12 -1.90 -5.44
C LEU A 76 0.80 -2.68 -5.37
N ALA A 77 -0.16 -2.39 -6.25
CA ALA A 77 -1.40 -3.15 -6.32
C ALA A 77 -1.13 -4.63 -6.64
N ILE A 78 -0.30 -4.89 -7.64
CA ILE A 78 0.05 -6.24 -8.05
C ILE A 78 0.79 -6.97 -6.93
N ALA A 79 1.80 -6.32 -6.34
CA ALA A 79 2.60 -6.91 -5.26
C ALA A 79 1.73 -7.20 -4.03
N THR A 80 0.81 -6.30 -3.68
CA THR A 80 -0.10 -6.50 -2.56
C THR A 80 -1.02 -7.69 -2.81
N LEU A 81 -1.55 -7.84 -4.02
CA LEU A 81 -2.39 -8.98 -4.38
C LEU A 81 -1.61 -10.31 -4.31
N VAL A 82 -0.36 -10.31 -4.76
CA VAL A 82 0.51 -11.50 -4.69
C VAL A 82 0.77 -11.89 -3.23
N VAL A 83 1.12 -10.92 -2.39
CA VAL A 83 1.37 -11.17 -0.96
C VAL A 83 0.08 -11.59 -0.25
N PHE A 84 -1.05 -11.00 -0.60
CA PHE A 84 -2.35 -11.39 -0.04
C PHE A 84 -2.70 -12.83 -0.42
N ALA A 85 -2.41 -13.24 -1.65
CA ALA A 85 -2.59 -14.63 -2.09
C ALA A 85 -1.68 -15.58 -1.29
N ALA A 86 -0.41 -15.21 -1.09
CA ALA A 86 0.53 -15.99 -0.28
C ALA A 86 0.06 -16.09 1.18
N PHE A 87 -0.47 -15.00 1.73
CA PHE A 87 -1.07 -14.99 3.05
C PHE A 87 -2.27 -15.93 3.11
N GLY A 88 -3.12 -15.93 2.09
CA GLY A 88 -4.24 -16.87 1.97
C GLY A 88 -3.80 -18.32 2.02
N VAL A 89 -2.73 -18.66 1.29
CA VAL A 89 -2.14 -20.01 1.33
C VAL A 89 -1.66 -20.35 2.75
N HIS A 90 -1.00 -19.39 3.42
CA HIS A 90 -0.53 -19.56 4.80
C HIS A 90 -1.70 -19.89 5.74
N VAL A 91 -2.80 -19.14 5.64
CA VAL A 91 -4.00 -19.36 6.46
C VAL A 91 -4.64 -20.72 6.18
N LEU A 92 -4.80 -21.07 4.90
CA LEU A 92 -5.40 -22.35 4.49
C LEU A 92 -4.53 -23.55 4.87
N SER A 93 -3.23 -23.34 5.01
CA SER A 93 -2.29 -24.38 5.45
C SER A 93 -2.24 -24.52 6.98
N GLY A 94 -3.08 -23.80 7.71
CA GLY A 94 -3.16 -23.89 9.16
C GLY A 94 -2.16 -23.02 9.91
N GLY A 95 -1.49 -22.08 9.23
CA GLY A 95 -0.56 -21.16 9.86
C GLY A 95 -1.28 -20.15 10.78
N PRO A 96 -0.63 -19.71 11.87
CA PRO A 96 -1.24 -18.72 12.76
C PRO A 96 -1.36 -17.37 12.07
N TYR A 97 -2.45 -16.66 12.36
CA TYR A 97 -2.71 -15.34 11.79
C TYR A 97 -3.66 -14.55 12.68
N GLU A 98 -3.70 -13.23 12.43
CA GLU A 98 -4.66 -12.34 13.08
C GLU A 98 -5.73 -11.91 12.10
N ALA A 99 -6.99 -11.86 12.55
CA ALA A 99 -8.10 -11.38 11.73
C ALA A 99 -7.87 -9.93 11.26
N ARG A 100 -7.18 -9.11 12.08
CA ARG A 100 -6.81 -7.75 11.70
C ARG A 100 -5.95 -7.70 10.45
N THR A 101 -5.08 -8.70 10.25
CA THR A 101 -4.25 -8.78 9.05
C THR A 101 -5.09 -9.04 7.80
N VAL A 102 -6.11 -9.88 7.91
CA VAL A 102 -7.05 -10.11 6.80
C VAL A 102 -7.73 -8.80 6.40
N ALA A 103 -8.26 -8.07 7.39
CA ALA A 103 -8.92 -6.79 7.14
C ALA A 103 -7.94 -5.76 6.56
N ALA A 104 -6.73 -5.65 7.11
CA ALA A 104 -5.72 -4.72 6.65
C ALA A 104 -5.28 -5.02 5.21
N MET A 105 -5.04 -6.29 4.88
CA MET A 105 -4.64 -6.68 3.52
C MET A 105 -5.75 -6.47 2.51
N THR A 106 -7.01 -6.73 2.90
CA THR A 106 -8.16 -6.44 2.05
C THR A 106 -8.24 -4.95 1.75
N PHE A 107 -8.10 -4.11 2.78
CA PHE A 107 -8.11 -2.66 2.62
C PHE A 107 -6.97 -2.19 1.72
N ARG A 108 -5.75 -2.69 1.94
CA ARG A 108 -4.57 -2.32 1.13
C ARG A 108 -4.74 -2.71 -0.33
N ALA A 109 -5.24 -3.92 -0.58
CA ALA A 109 -5.48 -4.39 -1.94
C ALA A 109 -6.51 -3.50 -2.64
N ALA A 110 -7.61 -3.20 -1.99
CA ALA A 110 -8.65 -2.33 -2.55
C ALA A 110 -8.11 -0.91 -2.79
N LEU A 111 -7.38 -0.34 -1.83
CA LEU A 111 -6.81 0.99 -1.92
C LEU A 111 -5.85 1.10 -3.11
N TRP A 112 -4.91 0.16 -3.23
CA TRP A 112 -3.89 0.23 -4.29
C TRP A 112 -4.47 -0.05 -5.66
N CYS A 113 -5.47 -0.93 -5.76
CA CYS A 113 -6.21 -1.13 -7.01
C CYS A 113 -6.94 0.15 -7.42
N ALA A 114 -7.58 0.83 -6.47
CA ALA A 114 -8.25 2.11 -6.72
C ALA A 114 -7.26 3.20 -7.13
N LEU A 115 -6.12 3.31 -6.44
CA LEU A 115 -5.09 4.29 -6.77
C LEU A 115 -4.44 4.02 -8.13
N ALA A 116 -4.22 2.75 -8.47
CA ALA A 116 -3.69 2.37 -9.77
C ALA A 116 -4.66 2.75 -10.89
N ALA A 117 -5.94 2.47 -10.71
CA ALA A 117 -6.98 2.81 -11.69
C ALA A 117 -7.11 4.33 -11.84
N TRP A 118 -7.10 5.06 -10.73
CA TRP A 118 -7.19 6.52 -10.74
C TRP A 118 -5.97 7.14 -11.42
N GLY A 119 -4.77 6.68 -11.10
CA GLY A 119 -3.53 7.15 -11.69
C GLY A 119 -3.49 6.89 -13.20
N TYR A 120 -3.92 5.70 -13.63
CA TYR A 120 -4.01 5.36 -15.04
C TYR A 120 -4.96 6.29 -15.79
N ARG A 121 -6.14 6.55 -15.22
CA ARG A 121 -7.12 7.46 -15.83
C ARG A 121 -6.58 8.87 -15.99
N LEU A 122 -5.87 9.37 -14.99
CA LEU A 122 -5.29 10.71 -15.03
C LEU A 122 -4.22 10.83 -16.10
N ILE A 123 -3.34 9.86 -16.21
CA ILE A 123 -2.30 9.84 -17.24
C ILE A 123 -2.93 9.78 -18.62
N ARG A 124 -3.94 8.96 -18.79
CA ARG A 124 -4.65 8.84 -20.05
C ARG A 124 -5.33 10.14 -20.46
N ARG A 125 -5.95 10.85 -19.48
CA ARG A 125 -6.56 12.16 -19.74
C ARG A 125 -5.54 13.20 -20.19
N ASP A 126 -4.39 13.24 -19.51
CA ASP A 126 -3.33 14.18 -19.85
C ASP A 126 -2.78 13.97 -21.25
N ARG A 127 -2.76 12.72 -21.73
CA ARG A 127 -2.31 12.40 -23.10
C ARG A 127 -3.24 12.91 -24.17
N TYR A 128 -4.53 13.05 -23.87
CA TYR A 128 -5.56 13.43 -24.83
C TYR A 128 -6.16 14.82 -24.57
N ALA A 129 -5.65 15.52 -23.56
CA ALA A 129 -6.10 16.88 -23.23
C ALA A 129 -5.35 18.00 -24.07
#